data_2f1d5b126262fff1ea2fae8b87054c02
#
_entry.id   2f1d5b126262fff1ea2fae8b87054c02
#
_cell.length_a   1.000
_cell.length_b   1.000
_cell.length_c   1.000
_cell.angle_alpha   90.00
_cell.angle_beta   90.00
_cell.angle_gamma   90.00
#
_symmetry.space_group_name_H-M   'P 1'
#
loop_
_entity.id
_entity.type
_entity.pdbx_description
1 polymer ?
#
loop_
_entity_poly.entity_id
_entity_poly.type
_entity_poly.pdbx_seq_one_letter_code
_entity_poly.pdbx_strand_id
1 'polypeptide(L)'
;KRIVYDPRVVVTHHRRPLFGPHLRQVGRYARHRGFFARRFPATSRRIAYMLPSLFVLGVVAGFPLAFLHPALRWIYAGVLAVYAVLTFLSSVSLRRPHVWLVTWAGVVATHIAYGIGFLRGLLARDMVGDVRPFDHHSDPAATP
;
A
#
# COMPACT_ATOMS: atom_id res chain seq x y z
N LYS A 1 -17.27 -27.06 -4.36
CA LYS A 1 -16.47 -27.03 -3.12
C LYS A 1 -17.21 -26.17 -2.11
N ARG A 2 -17.39 -26.64 -0.87
CA ARG A 2 -18.01 -25.88 0.23
C ARG A 2 -16.91 -25.26 1.07
N ILE A 3 -17.05 -23.97 1.41
CA ILE A 3 -16.22 -23.29 2.41
C ILE A 3 -16.98 -23.39 3.73
N VAL A 4 -16.35 -23.98 4.75
CA VAL A 4 -16.92 -24.10 6.09
C VAL A 4 -16.24 -23.05 6.97
N TYR A 5 -17.03 -22.23 7.65
CA TYR A 5 -16.56 -21.28 8.65
C TYR A 5 -16.86 -21.84 10.04
N ASP A 6 -15.84 -22.00 10.88
CA ASP A 6 -15.99 -22.39 12.28
C ASP A 6 -15.49 -21.25 13.19
N PRO A 7 -16.37 -20.57 13.92
CA PRO A 7 -16.00 -19.46 14.79
C PRO A 7 -15.15 -19.87 16.01
N ARG A 8 -15.03 -21.17 16.30
CA ARG A 8 -14.20 -21.68 17.40
C ARG A 8 -12.72 -21.75 17.02
N VAL A 9 -12.41 -21.70 15.71
CA VAL A 9 -11.01 -21.67 15.24
C VAL A 9 -10.48 -20.25 15.40
N VAL A 10 -9.78 -19.98 16.49
CA VAL A 10 -9.16 -18.69 16.80
C VAL A 10 -7.67 -18.79 16.53
N VAL A 11 -7.16 -17.88 15.67
CA VAL A 11 -5.72 -17.79 15.37
C VAL A 11 -5.18 -16.47 15.91
N THR A 12 -4.15 -16.55 16.76
CA THR A 12 -3.42 -15.37 17.22
C THR A 12 -2.36 -15.00 16.21
N HIS A 13 -2.40 -13.77 15.73
CA HIS A 13 -1.43 -13.27 14.75
C HIS A 13 -0.67 -12.06 15.30
N HIS A 14 0.67 -12.15 15.35
CA HIS A 14 1.51 -11.03 15.70
C HIS A 14 1.59 -10.05 14.54
N ARG A 15 1.25 -8.78 14.80
CA ARG A 15 1.37 -7.72 13.78
C ARG A 15 2.83 -7.44 13.49
N ARG A 16 3.13 -7.21 12.21
CA ARG A 16 4.46 -6.83 11.77
C ARG A 16 4.81 -5.42 12.21
N PRO A 17 6.10 -5.12 12.49
CA PRO A 17 6.56 -3.75 12.73
C PRO A 17 6.16 -2.81 11.59
N LEU A 18 5.77 -1.58 11.96
CA LEU A 18 5.07 -0.63 11.08
C LEU A 18 5.84 -0.29 9.79
N PHE A 19 7.13 0.02 9.86
CA PHE A 19 7.82 0.53 8.67
C PHE A 19 8.37 -0.59 7.77
N GLY A 20 9.56 -1.11 8.00
CA GLY A 20 10.25 -2.00 7.09
C GLY A 20 9.43 -3.22 6.62
N PRO A 21 9.06 -4.14 7.52
CA PRO A 21 8.32 -5.35 7.15
C PRO A 21 6.91 -5.06 6.61
N HIS A 22 6.20 -4.08 7.19
CA HIS A 22 4.86 -3.68 6.75
C HIS A 22 4.90 -3.09 5.34
N LEU A 23 5.77 -2.11 5.08
CA LEU A 23 5.85 -1.43 3.79
C LEU A 23 6.28 -2.38 2.66
N ARG A 24 7.19 -3.33 2.95
CA ARG A 24 7.56 -4.39 1.99
C ARG A 24 6.36 -5.28 1.64
N GLN A 25 5.54 -5.63 2.63
CA GLN A 25 4.33 -6.43 2.41
C GLN A 25 3.31 -5.66 1.58
N VAL A 26 3.05 -4.39 1.93
CA VAL A 26 2.12 -3.52 1.21
C VAL A 26 2.56 -3.34 -0.24
N GLY A 27 3.85 -3.06 -0.48
CA GLY A 27 4.40 -2.90 -1.83
C GLY A 27 4.26 -4.17 -2.68
N ARG A 28 4.52 -5.36 -2.11
CA ARG A 28 4.30 -6.64 -2.82
C ARG A 28 2.84 -6.86 -3.14
N TYR A 29 1.95 -6.68 -2.16
CA TYR A 29 0.51 -6.79 -2.37
C TYR A 29 0.00 -5.84 -3.46
N ALA A 30 0.45 -4.59 -3.42
CA ALA A 30 0.10 -3.59 -4.43
C ALA A 30 0.61 -3.98 -5.82
N ARG A 31 1.81 -4.56 -5.92
CA ARG A 31 2.37 -5.05 -7.18
C ARG A 31 1.48 -6.14 -7.81
N HIS A 32 1.02 -7.11 -7.01
CA HIS A 32 0.07 -8.12 -7.50
C HIS A 32 -1.25 -7.47 -7.96
N ARG A 33 -1.76 -6.50 -7.20
CA ARG A 33 -2.99 -5.78 -7.59
C ARG A 33 -2.83 -5.00 -8.90
N GLY A 34 -1.70 -4.32 -9.09
CA GLY A 34 -1.41 -3.61 -10.34
C GLY A 34 -1.35 -4.56 -11.53
N PHE A 35 -0.67 -5.69 -11.38
CA PHE A 35 -0.61 -6.73 -12.41
C PHE A 35 -2.00 -7.28 -12.75
N PHE A 36 -2.82 -7.58 -11.74
CA PHE A 36 -4.19 -8.08 -11.96
C PHE A 36 -5.12 -7.01 -12.54
N ALA A 37 -4.97 -5.74 -12.17
CA ALA A 37 -5.74 -4.65 -12.75
C ALA A 37 -5.51 -4.51 -14.26
N ARG A 38 -4.32 -4.88 -14.76
CA ARG A 38 -4.02 -4.97 -16.19
C ARG A 38 -4.49 -6.28 -16.81
N ARG A 39 -4.24 -7.42 -16.15
CA ARG A 39 -4.50 -8.76 -16.69
C ARG A 39 -5.98 -9.13 -16.66
N PHE A 40 -6.69 -8.68 -15.61
CA PHE A 40 -8.10 -9.00 -15.36
C PHE A 40 -8.90 -7.72 -15.04
N PRO A 41 -9.05 -6.81 -16.02
CA PRO A 41 -9.64 -5.49 -15.79
C PRO A 41 -11.07 -5.55 -15.25
N ALA A 42 -11.88 -6.51 -15.72
CA ALA A 42 -13.28 -6.65 -15.32
C ALA A 42 -13.47 -6.85 -13.80
N THR A 43 -12.55 -7.55 -13.14
CA THR A 43 -12.67 -7.88 -11.71
C THR A 43 -11.75 -7.05 -10.81
N SER A 44 -10.64 -6.55 -11.34
CA SER A 44 -9.55 -5.98 -10.52
C SER A 44 -9.32 -4.49 -10.75
N ARG A 45 -9.94 -3.88 -11.79
CA ARG A 45 -9.76 -2.46 -12.13
C ARG A 45 -10.73 -1.57 -11.34
N ARG A 46 -10.50 -1.45 -10.03
CA ARG A 46 -11.30 -0.57 -9.17
C ARG A 46 -10.56 0.74 -8.93
N ILE A 47 -11.26 1.87 -9.05
CA ILE A 47 -10.71 3.23 -8.87
C ILE A 47 -10.03 3.37 -7.51
N ALA A 48 -10.64 2.84 -6.44
CA ALA A 48 -10.08 2.90 -5.09
C ALA A 48 -8.66 2.31 -4.98
N TYR A 49 -8.34 1.29 -5.79
CA TYR A 49 -6.99 0.70 -5.80
C TYR A 49 -5.97 1.53 -6.57
N MET A 50 -6.43 2.45 -7.41
CA MET A 50 -5.59 3.32 -8.23
C MET A 50 -5.24 4.63 -7.53
N LEU A 51 -6.06 5.08 -6.56
CA LEU A 51 -5.88 6.37 -5.89
C LEU A 51 -4.48 6.61 -5.33
N PRO A 52 -3.84 5.66 -4.59
CA PRO A 52 -2.49 5.90 -4.10
C PRO A 52 -1.45 6.02 -5.22
N SER A 53 -1.69 5.35 -6.36
CA SER A 53 -0.80 5.43 -7.53
C SER A 53 -0.95 6.77 -8.25
N LEU A 54 -2.19 7.25 -8.40
CA LEU A 54 -2.47 8.59 -8.94
C LEU A 54 -1.87 9.68 -8.05
N PHE A 55 -1.93 9.51 -6.73
CA PHE A 55 -1.27 10.41 -5.79
C PHE A 55 0.25 10.44 -6.02
N VAL A 56 0.91 9.28 -6.11
CA VAL A 56 2.37 9.22 -6.37
C VAL A 56 2.72 9.86 -7.70
N LEU A 57 1.95 9.58 -8.77
CA LEU A 57 2.16 10.22 -10.07
C LEU A 57 1.95 11.73 -9.99
N GLY A 58 0.91 12.19 -9.29
CA GLY A 58 0.63 13.60 -9.06
C GLY A 58 1.77 14.31 -8.30
N VAL A 59 2.33 13.66 -7.28
CA VAL A 59 3.50 14.20 -6.55
C VAL A 59 4.71 14.29 -7.47
N VAL A 60 5.04 13.23 -8.20
CA VAL A 60 6.25 13.18 -9.05
C VAL A 60 6.13 14.12 -10.26
N ALA A 61 5.00 14.10 -10.97
CA ALA A 61 4.79 14.94 -12.14
C ALA A 61 4.44 16.40 -11.76
N GLY A 62 3.71 16.59 -10.68
CA GLY A 62 3.33 17.92 -10.20
C GLY A 62 4.51 18.75 -9.72
N PHE A 63 5.55 18.11 -9.17
CA PHE A 63 6.74 18.81 -8.68
C PHE A 63 7.40 19.68 -9.77
N PRO A 64 7.85 19.15 -10.92
CA PRO A 64 8.43 19.99 -11.97
C PRO A 64 7.42 20.97 -12.57
N LEU A 65 6.14 20.60 -12.71
CA LEU A 65 5.10 21.48 -13.24
C LEU A 65 4.87 22.71 -12.35
N ALA A 66 5.06 22.60 -11.04
CA ALA A 66 4.94 23.70 -10.09
C ALA A 66 5.95 24.84 -10.33
N PHE A 67 7.04 24.59 -11.06
CA PHE A 67 8.02 25.62 -11.42
C PHE A 67 7.69 26.34 -12.71
N LEU A 68 6.76 25.86 -13.52
CA LEU A 68 6.40 26.49 -14.80
C LEU A 68 5.53 27.72 -14.64
N HIS A 69 4.69 27.78 -13.59
CA HIS A 69 3.78 28.91 -13.37
C HIS A 69 3.40 29.05 -11.89
N PRO A 70 3.32 30.31 -11.34
CA PRO A 70 2.92 30.51 -9.94
C PRO A 70 1.60 29.87 -9.54
N ALA A 71 0.57 29.91 -10.40
CA ALA A 71 -0.71 29.28 -10.13
C ALA A 71 -0.59 27.76 -9.95
N LEU A 72 0.22 27.08 -10.78
CA LEU A 72 0.45 25.64 -10.65
C LEU A 72 1.16 25.30 -9.33
N ARG A 73 2.06 26.15 -8.88
CA ARG A 73 2.73 26.00 -7.57
C ARG A 73 1.72 26.05 -6.42
N TRP A 74 0.82 27.02 -6.44
CA TRP A 74 -0.20 27.14 -5.39
C TRP A 74 -1.20 25.98 -5.42
N ILE A 75 -1.61 25.53 -6.60
CA ILE A 75 -2.47 24.34 -6.75
C ILE A 75 -1.75 23.10 -6.19
N TYR A 76 -0.50 22.89 -6.57
CA TYR A 76 0.29 21.75 -6.09
C TYR A 76 0.46 21.77 -4.56
N ALA A 77 0.85 22.91 -4.00
CA ALA A 77 1.00 23.08 -2.55
C ALA A 77 -0.34 22.89 -1.82
N GLY A 78 -1.43 23.42 -2.36
CA GLY A 78 -2.78 23.26 -1.80
C GLY A 78 -3.23 21.80 -1.77
N VAL A 79 -3.03 21.06 -2.85
CA VAL A 79 -3.34 19.61 -2.91
C VAL A 79 -2.55 18.82 -1.87
N LEU A 80 -1.24 19.10 -1.75
CA LEU A 80 -0.39 18.45 -0.76
C LEU A 80 -0.79 18.83 0.68
N ALA A 81 -1.14 20.09 0.92
CA ALA A 81 -1.60 20.55 2.23
C ALA A 81 -2.91 19.87 2.63
N VAL A 82 -3.90 19.81 1.73
CA VAL A 82 -5.17 19.12 1.97
C VAL A 82 -4.94 17.64 2.26
N TYR A 83 -4.10 16.97 1.47
CA TYR A 83 -3.74 15.57 1.70
C TYR A 83 -3.08 15.38 3.08
N ALA A 84 -2.11 16.22 3.43
CA ALA A 84 -1.41 16.15 4.73
C ALA A 84 -2.38 16.35 5.90
N VAL A 85 -3.27 17.33 5.81
CA VAL A 85 -4.30 17.61 6.84
C VAL A 85 -5.25 16.42 6.99
N LEU A 86 -5.82 15.91 5.89
CA LEU A 86 -6.78 14.81 5.96
C LEU A 86 -6.14 13.52 6.53
N THR A 87 -4.93 13.20 6.12
CA THR A 87 -4.20 12.03 6.65
C THR A 87 -3.78 12.23 8.10
N PHE A 88 -3.43 13.46 8.51
CA PHE A 88 -3.16 13.79 9.91
C PHE A 88 -4.42 13.66 10.78
N LEU A 89 -5.54 14.24 10.35
CA LEU A 89 -6.81 14.14 11.07
C LEU A 89 -7.26 12.68 11.24
N SER A 90 -7.01 11.82 10.25
CA SER A 90 -7.28 10.38 10.41
C SER A 90 -6.44 9.72 11.52
N SER A 91 -5.26 10.25 11.81
CA SER A 91 -4.37 9.76 12.87
C SER A 91 -4.78 10.28 14.27
N VAL A 92 -5.34 11.48 14.33
CA VAL A 92 -5.81 12.12 15.60
C VAL A 92 -7.01 11.38 16.19
N SER A 93 -7.76 10.61 15.40
CA SER A 93 -8.88 9.79 15.89
C SER A 93 -8.45 8.73 16.94
N LEU A 94 -7.16 8.44 17.03
CA LEU A 94 -6.58 7.56 18.05
C LEU A 94 -6.53 8.31 19.40
N ARG A 95 -7.02 7.67 20.47
CA ARG A 95 -7.00 8.24 21.84
C ARG A 95 -5.59 8.34 22.48
N ARG A 96 -4.52 8.28 21.68
CA ARG A 96 -3.11 8.27 22.15
C ARG A 96 -2.29 9.32 21.39
N PRO A 97 -2.18 10.56 21.88
CA PRO A 97 -1.51 11.66 21.18
C PRO A 97 -0.05 11.39 20.80
N HIS A 98 0.67 10.66 21.66
CA HIS A 98 2.09 10.35 21.43
C HIS A 98 2.35 9.46 20.19
N VAL A 99 1.32 8.79 19.65
CA VAL A 99 1.48 7.96 18.42
C VAL A 99 0.98 8.66 17.15
N TRP A 100 0.39 9.86 17.23
CA TRP A 100 -0.22 10.52 16.05
C TRP A 100 0.78 10.76 14.94
N LEU A 101 1.95 11.32 15.22
CA LEU A 101 2.97 11.59 14.21
C LEU A 101 3.51 10.31 13.58
N VAL A 102 3.75 9.27 14.39
CA VAL A 102 4.23 7.97 13.90
C VAL A 102 3.17 7.30 13.03
N THR A 103 1.91 7.37 13.44
CA THR A 103 0.78 6.84 12.67
C THR A 103 0.62 7.60 11.36
N TRP A 104 0.65 8.94 11.41
CA TRP A 104 0.59 9.77 10.20
C TRP A 104 1.71 9.45 9.22
N ALA A 105 2.96 9.40 9.69
CA ALA A 105 4.10 9.00 8.86
C ALA A 105 3.91 7.60 8.26
N GLY A 106 3.37 6.65 9.05
CA GLY A 106 3.03 5.31 8.61
C GLY A 106 1.96 5.28 7.52
N VAL A 107 0.91 6.10 7.65
CA VAL A 107 -0.14 6.25 6.62
C VAL A 107 0.43 6.79 5.31
N VAL A 108 1.20 7.88 5.38
CA VAL A 108 1.84 8.49 4.20
C VAL A 108 2.78 7.49 3.52
N ALA A 109 3.66 6.84 4.30
CA ALA A 109 4.59 5.83 3.79
C ALA A 109 3.86 4.64 3.15
N THR A 110 2.71 4.24 3.72
CA THR A 110 1.86 3.16 3.18
C THR A 110 1.27 3.55 1.82
N HIS A 111 0.76 4.79 1.68
CA HIS A 111 0.23 5.28 0.40
C HIS A 111 1.34 5.32 -0.68
N ILE A 112 2.53 5.79 -0.33
CA ILE A 112 3.67 5.84 -1.25
C ILE A 112 4.10 4.42 -1.66
N ALA A 113 4.31 3.53 -0.67
CA ALA A 113 4.72 2.15 -0.94
C ALA A 113 3.71 1.39 -1.79
N TYR A 114 2.41 1.59 -1.50
CA TYR A 114 1.33 1.00 -2.29
C TYR A 114 1.30 1.57 -3.70
N GLY A 115 1.35 2.90 -3.86
CA GLY A 115 1.31 3.57 -5.16
C GLY A 115 2.44 3.11 -6.08
N ILE A 116 3.69 3.11 -5.56
CA ILE A 116 4.86 2.62 -6.30
C ILE A 116 4.71 1.13 -6.64
N GLY A 117 4.29 0.31 -5.67
CA GLY A 117 4.07 -1.12 -5.88
C GLY A 117 3.06 -1.39 -6.98
N PHE A 118 1.93 -0.70 -6.95
CA PHE A 118 0.87 -0.85 -7.95
C PHE A 118 1.33 -0.46 -9.36
N LEU A 119 2.05 0.68 -9.51
CA LEU A 119 2.63 1.10 -10.79
C LEU A 119 3.62 0.07 -11.33
N ARG A 120 4.51 -0.45 -10.46
CA ARG A 120 5.41 -1.54 -10.84
C ARG A 120 4.65 -2.78 -11.31
N GLY A 121 3.52 -3.09 -10.66
CA GLY A 121 2.65 -4.18 -11.08
C GLY A 121 1.97 -3.97 -12.41
N LEU A 122 1.48 -2.75 -12.68
CA LEU A 122 0.93 -2.39 -13.99
C LEU A 122 1.94 -2.59 -15.14
N LEU A 123 3.23 -2.33 -14.86
CA LEU A 123 4.31 -2.45 -15.85
C LEU A 123 4.93 -3.86 -15.89
N ALA A 124 4.67 -4.71 -14.90
CA ALA A 124 5.26 -6.04 -14.81
C ALA A 124 4.72 -6.96 -15.92
N ARG A 125 5.61 -7.66 -16.63
CA ARG A 125 5.25 -8.61 -17.68
C ARG A 125 4.73 -9.93 -17.11
N ASP A 126 5.35 -10.38 -16.03
CA ASP A 126 4.99 -11.58 -15.26
C ASP A 126 5.22 -11.37 -13.77
N MET A 127 4.82 -12.36 -12.96
CA MET A 127 4.95 -12.36 -11.51
C MET A 127 5.68 -13.60 -10.98
N VAL A 128 6.34 -14.36 -11.88
CA VAL A 128 6.95 -15.65 -11.56
C VAL A 128 8.06 -15.52 -10.51
N GLY A 129 8.80 -14.40 -10.48
CA GLY A 129 9.88 -14.16 -9.52
C GLY A 129 9.46 -13.79 -8.09
N ASP A 130 8.15 -13.57 -7.84
CA ASP A 130 7.66 -13.18 -6.51
C ASP A 130 7.17 -14.38 -5.66
N VAL A 131 7.08 -15.57 -6.27
CA VAL A 131 6.68 -16.79 -5.58
C VAL A 131 7.96 -17.48 -5.07
N ARG A 132 8.26 -17.32 -3.77
CA ARG A 132 9.24 -18.23 -3.14
C ARG A 132 8.63 -19.63 -3.17
N PRO A 133 9.35 -20.66 -3.64
CA PRO A 133 8.92 -22.04 -3.42
C PRO A 133 8.66 -22.23 -1.92
N PHE A 134 7.57 -22.91 -1.58
CA PHE A 134 7.35 -23.35 -0.20
C PHE A 134 8.51 -24.29 0.15
N ASP A 135 9.38 -23.85 1.04
CA ASP A 135 10.44 -24.69 1.62
C ASP A 135 9.77 -25.67 2.59
N HIS A 136 9.41 -26.85 2.08
CA HIS A 136 8.84 -27.93 2.89
C HIS A 136 9.83 -28.55 3.88
N HIS A 137 11.09 -28.05 3.92
CA HIS A 137 12.16 -28.66 4.73
C HIS A 137 12.47 -27.94 6.05
N SER A 138 11.70 -26.90 6.45
CA SER A 138 11.99 -26.18 7.69
C SER A 138 10.94 -26.34 8.79
N ASP A 139 10.24 -27.48 8.86
CA ASP A 139 9.47 -27.84 10.03
C ASP A 139 10.29 -28.80 10.91
N PRO A 140 11.00 -28.30 11.96
CA PRO A 140 11.77 -29.17 12.86
C PRO A 140 10.87 -30.04 13.78
N ALA A 141 9.54 -29.93 13.66
CA ALA A 141 8.57 -30.72 14.44
C ALA A 141 8.05 -31.96 13.71
N ALA A 142 8.52 -32.24 12.48
CA ALA A 142 8.10 -33.42 11.71
C ALA A 142 9.13 -34.57 11.81
N THR A 143 9.62 -34.87 13.01
CA THR A 143 10.28 -36.15 13.31
C THR A 143 9.33 -37.02 14.09
N PRO A 144 9.09 -38.27 13.65
CA PRO A 144 8.16 -39.21 14.27
C PRO A 144 8.58 -39.62 15.69
#